data_16f4a4b6e492c3a8e43b9767fee99a05
#
_entry.id   16f4a4b6e492c3a8e43b9767fee99a05
#
_cell.length_a   1.000
_cell.length_b   1.000
_cell.length_c   1.000
_cell.angle_alpha   90.00
_cell.angle_beta   90.00
_cell.angle_gamma   90.00
#
_symmetry.space_group_name_H-M   'P 1'
#
loop_
_entity.id
_entity.type
_entity.pdbx_description
1 polymer ?
#
loop_
_entity_poly.entity_id
_entity_poly.type
_entity_poly.pdbx_seq_one_letter_code
_entity_poly.pdbx_strand_id
1 'polypeptide(L)'
;MLTTPEPGEDLFMYLSVSEHVVSTMLLKDQEVQQPVYYISKTLVDAETRYLPLEKLVLALVHATRKLPQYFQAYTVFVLTEYPLQSLLKRSNFMGRIAKWGTQLRSLYIQYKPRNAVKGQVLTDFVVEFSPKNNTEIVCHVENCSWRVFVDGASSAMGAGAGIVIITPEGIRLEHSFKLGFKASNNEAEYEALIAGLKTAFDLGAHDMEVYSDSRLVVSQVHGSFKARDFRMKEYLRVVK
;
A
#
# COMPACT_ATOMS: atom_id res chain seq x y z
N MET A 1 -17.61 -27.29 -6.92
CA MET A 1 -16.62 -28.26 -7.33
C MET A 1 -15.39 -27.50 -7.81
N LEU A 2 -14.18 -27.87 -7.39
CA LEU A 2 -12.97 -27.22 -7.87
C LEU A 2 -12.69 -27.65 -9.31
N THR A 3 -12.20 -26.71 -10.14
CA THR A 3 -11.90 -26.94 -11.56
C THR A 3 -10.41 -26.84 -11.82
N THR A 4 -9.92 -27.55 -12.82
CA THR A 4 -8.54 -27.45 -13.26
C THR A 4 -8.44 -26.40 -14.38
N PRO A 5 -7.52 -25.44 -14.31
CA PRO A 5 -7.32 -24.48 -15.38
C PRO A 5 -6.59 -25.13 -16.57
N GLU A 6 -6.91 -24.66 -17.79
CA GLU A 6 -6.24 -25.08 -19.00
C GLU A 6 -4.96 -24.26 -19.27
N PRO A 7 -3.97 -24.80 -19.95
CA PRO A 7 -2.76 -24.05 -20.29
C PRO A 7 -3.07 -22.75 -21.06
N GLY A 8 -2.57 -21.63 -20.57
CA GLY A 8 -2.77 -20.31 -21.19
C GLY A 8 -4.00 -19.54 -20.69
N GLU A 9 -4.79 -20.10 -19.77
CA GLU A 9 -5.89 -19.37 -19.12
C GLU A 9 -5.34 -18.34 -18.13
N ASP A 10 -6.01 -17.19 -18.04
CA ASP A 10 -5.78 -16.20 -17.00
C ASP A 10 -6.48 -16.62 -15.71
N LEU A 11 -5.79 -16.49 -14.58
CA LEU A 11 -6.36 -16.77 -13.27
C LEU A 11 -6.57 -15.47 -12.50
N PHE A 12 -7.65 -15.44 -11.72
CA PHE A 12 -8.05 -14.29 -10.91
C PHE A 12 -7.99 -14.65 -9.43
N MET A 13 -7.44 -13.77 -8.62
CA MET A 13 -7.25 -14.00 -7.20
C MET A 13 -7.97 -12.94 -6.37
N TYR A 14 -8.87 -13.41 -5.52
CA TYR A 14 -9.51 -12.61 -4.48
C TYR A 14 -8.78 -12.80 -3.16
N LEU A 15 -8.59 -11.71 -2.43
CA LEU A 15 -8.02 -11.69 -1.10
C LEU A 15 -9.06 -11.19 -0.10
N SER A 16 -9.21 -11.88 1.01
CA SER A 16 -10.05 -11.45 2.12
C SER A 16 -9.26 -11.54 3.43
N VAL A 17 -9.47 -10.58 4.32
CA VAL A 17 -8.78 -10.51 5.59
C VAL A 17 -9.74 -10.15 6.72
N SER A 18 -9.56 -10.82 7.86
CA SER A 18 -10.22 -10.50 9.12
C SER A 18 -9.20 -10.23 10.21
N GLU A 19 -9.65 -10.06 11.43
CA GLU A 19 -8.74 -9.92 12.58
C GLU A 19 -7.85 -11.15 12.76
N HIS A 20 -8.41 -12.35 12.58
CA HIS A 20 -7.77 -13.61 12.94
C HIS A 20 -7.48 -14.55 11.76
N VAL A 21 -8.01 -14.26 10.58
CA VAL A 21 -7.90 -15.15 9.41
C VAL A 21 -7.62 -14.33 8.16
N VAL A 22 -6.79 -14.87 7.29
CA VAL A 22 -6.63 -14.40 5.90
C VAL A 22 -7.04 -15.51 4.96
N SER A 23 -7.77 -15.17 3.91
CA SER A 23 -8.25 -16.11 2.91
C SER A 23 -7.92 -15.65 1.50
N THR A 24 -7.71 -16.61 0.63
CA THR A 24 -7.40 -16.38 -0.77
C THR A 24 -8.15 -17.36 -1.63
N MET A 25 -8.81 -16.89 -2.66
CA MET A 25 -9.49 -17.71 -3.64
C MET A 25 -8.92 -17.49 -5.03
N LEU A 26 -8.55 -18.56 -5.70
CA LEU A 26 -8.09 -18.55 -7.08
C LEU A 26 -9.22 -19.05 -7.98
N LEU A 27 -9.55 -18.27 -8.98
CA LEU A 27 -10.65 -18.51 -9.91
C LEU A 27 -10.13 -18.46 -11.35
N LYS A 28 -10.82 -19.14 -12.25
CA LYS A 28 -10.77 -18.85 -13.68
C LYS A 28 -12.06 -18.14 -14.10
N ASP A 29 -11.95 -17.21 -15.02
CA ASP A 29 -13.06 -16.38 -15.50
C ASP A 29 -13.31 -16.73 -16.97
N GLN A 30 -14.28 -17.60 -17.18
CA GLN A 30 -14.87 -17.83 -18.48
C GLN A 30 -16.24 -17.12 -18.48
N GLU A 31 -17.28 -17.64 -19.03
CA GLU A 31 -18.64 -17.06 -18.94
C GLU A 31 -19.15 -17.01 -17.51
N VAL A 32 -18.66 -17.90 -16.64
CA VAL A 32 -18.97 -17.98 -15.21
C VAL A 32 -17.67 -18.19 -14.42
N GLN A 33 -17.48 -17.44 -13.34
CA GLN A 33 -16.34 -17.61 -12.45
C GLN A 33 -16.35 -18.99 -11.80
N GLN A 34 -15.30 -19.77 -12.02
CA GLN A 34 -15.16 -21.12 -11.50
C GLN A 34 -13.99 -21.22 -10.52
N PRO A 35 -14.20 -21.74 -9.31
CA PRO A 35 -13.14 -21.87 -8.32
C PRO A 35 -12.11 -22.94 -8.74
N VAL A 36 -10.85 -22.54 -8.76
CA VAL A 36 -9.70 -23.41 -8.99
C VAL A 36 -9.13 -23.89 -7.66
N TYR A 37 -8.94 -22.98 -6.73
CA TYR A 37 -8.42 -23.30 -5.41
C TYR A 37 -8.79 -22.24 -4.38
N TYR A 38 -8.82 -22.62 -3.11
CA TYR A 38 -8.92 -21.67 -2.01
C TYR A 38 -7.92 -22.02 -0.90
N ILE A 39 -7.44 -21.01 -0.19
CA ILE A 39 -6.56 -21.15 0.95
C ILE A 39 -7.07 -20.25 2.07
N SER A 40 -7.08 -20.76 3.28
CA SER A 40 -7.32 -19.98 4.49
C SER A 40 -6.17 -20.22 5.47
N LYS A 41 -5.77 -19.17 6.19
CA LYS A 41 -4.73 -19.23 7.22
C LYS A 41 -5.21 -18.49 8.45
N THR A 42 -5.24 -19.16 9.58
CA THR A 42 -5.38 -18.52 10.89
C THR A 42 -4.11 -17.76 11.22
N LEU A 43 -4.25 -16.51 11.62
CA LEU A 43 -3.14 -15.64 12.01
C LEU A 43 -2.65 -16.03 13.41
N VAL A 44 -1.34 -16.05 13.59
CA VAL A 44 -0.77 -16.18 14.94
C VAL A 44 -0.81 -14.82 15.65
N ASP A 45 -0.71 -14.80 16.99
CA ASP A 45 -0.85 -13.61 17.82
C ASP A 45 -0.02 -12.40 17.35
N ALA A 46 1.15 -12.63 16.79
CA ALA A 46 1.97 -11.57 16.22
C ALA A 46 1.39 -11.01 14.91
N GLU A 47 0.74 -11.84 14.11
CA GLU A 47 0.15 -11.50 12.81
C GLU A 47 -1.22 -10.82 12.96
N THR A 48 -1.94 -11.09 14.06
CA THR A 48 -3.24 -10.43 14.33
C THR A 48 -3.08 -8.92 14.49
N ARG A 49 -1.90 -8.47 14.94
CA ARG A 49 -1.53 -7.05 15.11
C ARG A 49 -1.05 -6.37 13.83
N TYR A 50 -1.01 -7.09 12.71
CA TYR A 50 -0.65 -6.50 11.43
C TYR A 50 -1.77 -5.59 10.93
N LEU A 51 -1.37 -4.52 10.25
CA LEU A 51 -2.32 -3.63 9.58
C LEU A 51 -3.10 -4.40 8.49
N PRO A 52 -4.33 -3.99 8.16
CA PRO A 52 -5.15 -4.66 7.14
C PRO A 52 -4.40 -4.90 5.82
N LEU A 53 -3.64 -3.91 5.36
CA LEU A 53 -2.82 -4.04 4.16
C LEU A 53 -1.69 -5.06 4.32
N GLU A 54 -1.02 -5.10 5.47
CA GLU A 54 0.01 -6.10 5.75
C GLU A 54 -0.61 -7.51 5.74
N LYS A 55 -1.82 -7.66 6.28
CA LYS A 55 -2.57 -8.93 6.24
C LYS A 55 -2.92 -9.32 4.80
N LEU A 56 -3.33 -8.36 3.93
CA LEU A 56 -3.57 -8.62 2.51
C LEU A 56 -2.31 -9.08 1.78
N VAL A 57 -1.18 -8.40 1.99
CA VAL A 57 0.11 -8.82 1.42
C VAL A 57 0.53 -10.18 1.98
N LEU A 58 0.30 -10.44 3.27
CA LEU A 58 0.56 -11.74 3.89
C LEU A 58 -0.30 -12.85 3.25
N ALA A 59 -1.58 -12.59 2.97
CA ALA A 59 -2.46 -13.53 2.27
C ALA A 59 -1.90 -13.88 0.90
N LEU A 60 -1.46 -12.88 0.13
CA LEU A 60 -0.85 -13.07 -1.18
C LEU A 60 0.46 -13.87 -1.08
N VAL A 61 1.35 -13.52 -0.16
CA VAL A 61 2.61 -14.26 0.08
C VAL A 61 2.33 -15.70 0.50
N HIS A 62 1.31 -15.91 1.33
CA HIS A 62 0.93 -17.26 1.75
C HIS A 62 0.42 -18.08 0.55
N ALA A 63 -0.40 -17.47 -0.30
CA ALA A 63 -0.89 -18.12 -1.52
C ALA A 63 0.24 -18.49 -2.47
N THR A 64 1.20 -17.60 -2.72
CA THR A 64 2.34 -17.90 -3.61
C THR A 64 3.22 -19.04 -3.10
N ARG A 65 3.33 -19.18 -1.78
CA ARG A 65 4.08 -20.28 -1.15
C ARG A 65 3.34 -21.61 -1.20
N LYS A 66 2.01 -21.60 -1.13
CA LYS A 66 1.17 -22.79 -1.11
C LYS A 66 0.82 -23.30 -2.49
N LEU A 67 0.77 -22.40 -3.47
CA LEU A 67 0.36 -22.68 -4.84
C LEU A 67 1.43 -22.28 -5.88
N PRO A 68 2.73 -22.60 -5.70
CA PRO A 68 3.79 -22.13 -6.58
C PRO A 68 3.57 -22.53 -8.04
N GLN A 69 2.98 -23.70 -8.29
CA GLN A 69 2.70 -24.21 -9.63
C GLN A 69 1.78 -23.30 -10.44
N TYR A 70 0.78 -22.65 -9.81
CA TYR A 70 -0.11 -21.74 -10.53
C TYR A 70 0.59 -20.43 -10.88
N PHE A 71 1.40 -19.88 -9.98
CA PHE A 71 2.14 -18.64 -10.23
C PHE A 71 3.31 -18.80 -11.21
N GLN A 72 3.75 -20.03 -11.46
CA GLN A 72 4.78 -20.35 -12.45
C GLN A 72 4.20 -20.63 -13.83
N ALA A 73 3.00 -21.25 -13.89
CA ALA A 73 2.40 -21.73 -15.13
C ALA A 73 1.37 -20.75 -15.73
N TYR A 74 0.82 -19.83 -14.94
CA TYR A 74 -0.29 -18.96 -15.33
C TYR A 74 -0.03 -17.50 -14.98
N THR A 75 -0.65 -16.59 -15.74
CA THR A 75 -0.74 -15.18 -15.34
C THR A 75 -1.82 -15.05 -14.26
N VAL A 76 -1.45 -14.56 -13.08
CA VAL A 76 -2.37 -14.36 -11.97
C VAL A 76 -2.70 -12.89 -11.78
N PHE A 77 -3.98 -12.54 -11.92
CA PHE A 77 -4.51 -11.20 -11.68
C PHE A 77 -5.05 -11.10 -10.26
N VAL A 78 -4.39 -10.33 -9.42
CA VAL A 78 -4.87 -10.02 -8.07
C VAL A 78 -5.88 -8.89 -8.15
N LEU A 79 -7.11 -9.17 -7.72
CA LEU A 79 -8.22 -8.22 -7.70
C LEU A 79 -8.25 -7.50 -6.35
N THR A 80 -8.01 -6.20 -6.36
CA THR A 80 -7.89 -5.41 -5.13
C THR A 80 -8.29 -3.96 -5.36
N GLU A 81 -8.88 -3.34 -4.35
CA GLU A 81 -9.14 -1.89 -4.29
C GLU A 81 -7.93 -1.11 -3.75
N TYR A 82 -6.98 -1.83 -3.12
CA TYR A 82 -5.79 -1.22 -2.54
C TYR A 82 -4.68 -1.03 -3.57
N PRO A 83 -3.83 -0.02 -3.45
CA PRO A 83 -2.72 0.26 -4.37
C PRO A 83 -1.53 -0.71 -4.16
N LEU A 84 -1.80 -2.02 -4.11
CA LEU A 84 -0.80 -3.05 -3.82
C LEU A 84 0.36 -3.02 -4.83
N GLN A 85 0.07 -2.74 -6.10
CA GLN A 85 1.09 -2.67 -7.14
C GLN A 85 2.12 -1.57 -6.85
N SER A 86 1.66 -0.36 -6.52
CA SER A 86 2.51 0.78 -6.19
C SER A 86 3.34 0.52 -4.94
N LEU A 87 2.72 -0.08 -3.92
CA LEU A 87 3.38 -0.41 -2.66
C LEU A 87 4.48 -1.47 -2.85
N LEU A 88 4.18 -2.55 -3.56
CA LEU A 88 5.11 -3.67 -3.72
C LEU A 88 6.23 -3.38 -4.74
N LYS A 89 6.04 -2.46 -5.67
CA LYS A 89 7.08 -2.03 -6.64
C LYS A 89 8.15 -1.15 -6.01
N ARG A 90 7.85 -0.44 -4.93
CA ARG A 90 8.81 0.48 -4.30
C ARG A 90 9.80 -0.29 -3.42
N SER A 91 11.08 -0.20 -3.77
CA SER A 91 12.19 -0.78 -2.99
C SER A 91 12.51 0.00 -1.71
N ASN A 92 11.95 1.20 -1.55
CA ASN A 92 12.33 2.16 -0.51
C ASN A 92 11.53 2.03 0.78
N PHE A 93 10.50 1.18 0.82
CA PHE A 93 9.80 0.92 2.08
C PHE A 93 10.65 0.00 2.97
N MET A 94 10.79 0.40 4.23
CA MET A 94 11.41 -0.45 5.26
C MET A 94 10.38 -1.42 5.82
N GLY A 95 10.87 -2.53 6.38
CA GLY A 95 10.04 -3.47 7.12
C GLY A 95 9.54 -4.68 6.31
N ARG A 96 8.45 -5.26 6.77
CA ARG A 96 7.91 -6.53 6.26
C ARG A 96 7.43 -6.45 4.81
N ILE A 97 6.75 -5.37 4.44
CA ILE A 97 6.22 -5.17 3.08
C ILE A 97 7.34 -5.15 2.05
N ALA A 98 8.47 -4.51 2.34
CA ALA A 98 9.63 -4.50 1.44
C ALA A 98 10.19 -5.90 1.21
N LYS A 99 10.33 -6.69 2.29
CA LYS A 99 10.78 -8.08 2.21
C LYS A 99 9.83 -8.96 1.38
N TRP A 100 8.54 -8.81 1.61
CA TRP A 100 7.52 -9.53 0.85
C TRP A 100 7.44 -9.05 -0.60
N GLY A 101 7.58 -7.74 -0.85
CA GLY A 101 7.64 -7.17 -2.18
C GLY A 101 8.78 -7.75 -3.04
N THR A 102 9.96 -7.93 -2.46
CA THR A 102 11.08 -8.60 -3.15
C THR A 102 10.73 -10.03 -3.55
N GLN A 103 10.07 -10.79 -2.67
CA GLN A 103 9.63 -12.15 -2.98
C GLN A 103 8.56 -12.19 -4.07
N LEU A 104 7.60 -11.26 -4.06
CA LEU A 104 6.49 -11.23 -5.02
C LEU A 104 6.91 -10.72 -6.41
N ARG A 105 7.97 -9.90 -6.50
CA ARG A 105 8.49 -9.37 -7.77
C ARG A 105 9.02 -10.42 -8.73
N SER A 106 9.45 -11.57 -8.23
CA SER A 106 9.94 -12.68 -9.05
C SER A 106 8.81 -13.45 -9.75
N LEU A 107 7.54 -13.12 -9.46
CA LEU A 107 6.36 -13.80 -9.98
C LEU A 107 5.61 -12.92 -10.98
N TYR A 108 4.98 -13.51 -11.97
CA TYR A 108 4.16 -12.82 -12.98
C TYR A 108 2.77 -12.47 -12.41
N ILE A 109 2.75 -11.60 -11.37
CA ILE A 109 1.52 -11.13 -10.74
C ILE A 109 1.12 -9.79 -11.36
N GLN A 110 -0.11 -9.69 -11.82
CA GLN A 110 -0.73 -8.47 -12.27
C GLN A 110 -1.80 -8.01 -11.27
N TYR A 111 -2.03 -6.71 -11.17
CA TYR A 111 -3.00 -6.14 -10.25
C TYR A 111 -4.09 -5.44 -11.06
N LYS A 112 -5.35 -5.74 -10.76
CA LYS A 112 -6.52 -5.13 -11.40
C LYS A 112 -7.46 -4.58 -10.34
N PRO A 113 -8.20 -3.48 -10.64
CA PRO A 113 -9.29 -3.02 -9.79
C PRO A 113 -10.34 -4.11 -9.63
N ARG A 114 -10.96 -4.14 -8.47
CA ARG A 114 -11.98 -5.11 -8.14
C ARG A 114 -13.33 -4.65 -8.68
N ASN A 115 -13.77 -5.17 -9.81
CA ASN A 115 -15.01 -4.76 -10.47
C ASN A 115 -16.18 -5.74 -10.27
N ALA A 116 -15.99 -6.88 -9.57
CA ALA A 116 -17.03 -7.92 -9.50
C ALA A 116 -17.28 -8.43 -8.08
N VAL A 117 -18.55 -8.44 -7.70
CA VAL A 117 -19.04 -8.85 -6.38
C VAL A 117 -19.16 -10.39 -6.23
N LYS A 118 -19.28 -11.13 -7.34
CA LYS A 118 -19.70 -12.56 -7.30
C LYS A 118 -18.69 -13.52 -6.65
N GLY A 119 -17.40 -13.41 -6.93
CA GLY A 119 -16.38 -14.30 -6.35
C GLY A 119 -16.05 -13.98 -4.88
N GLN A 120 -16.36 -12.78 -4.43
CA GLN A 120 -16.11 -12.33 -3.07
C GLN A 120 -17.05 -12.93 -2.06
N VAL A 121 -18.31 -13.13 -2.40
CA VAL A 121 -19.30 -13.70 -1.48
C VAL A 121 -18.81 -15.03 -0.90
N LEU A 122 -18.10 -15.83 -1.69
CA LEU A 122 -17.49 -17.08 -1.22
C LEU A 122 -16.26 -16.84 -0.32
N THR A 123 -15.47 -15.83 -0.61
CA THR A 123 -14.26 -15.52 0.19
C THR A 123 -14.66 -14.88 1.53
N ASP A 124 -15.64 -14.01 1.52
CA ASP A 124 -16.19 -13.36 2.70
C ASP A 124 -16.96 -14.39 3.55
N PHE A 125 -17.69 -15.34 2.92
CA PHE A 125 -18.35 -16.44 3.58
C PHE A 125 -17.37 -17.33 4.38
N VAL A 126 -16.21 -17.68 3.81
CA VAL A 126 -15.18 -18.48 4.50
C VAL A 126 -14.59 -17.72 5.69
N VAL A 127 -14.48 -16.40 5.59
CA VAL A 127 -14.04 -15.52 6.69
C VAL A 127 -15.10 -15.42 7.79
N GLU A 128 -16.37 -15.39 7.42
CA GLU A 128 -17.51 -15.22 8.34
C GLU A 128 -17.80 -16.47 9.19
N PHE A 129 -17.52 -17.65 8.65
CA PHE A 129 -17.70 -18.94 9.36
C PHE A 129 -16.48 -19.40 10.18
N SER A 130 -15.39 -18.62 10.22
CA SER A 130 -14.32 -18.84 11.20
C SER A 130 -14.80 -18.44 12.60
N PRO A 131 -14.41 -19.16 13.69
CA PRO A 131 -14.94 -18.94 15.02
C PRO A 131 -14.78 -17.47 15.44
N LYS A 132 -15.91 -16.88 15.74
CA LYS A 132 -16.10 -15.43 15.94
C LYS A 132 -15.48 -14.92 17.23
N ASN A 133 -14.69 -13.85 17.10
CA ASN A 133 -14.93 -12.67 17.91
C ASN A 133 -15.31 -11.54 16.94
N ASN A 134 -16.56 -11.07 17.08
CA ASN A 134 -17.19 -10.11 16.19
C ASN A 134 -16.47 -8.76 16.23
N THR A 135 -15.77 -8.41 15.19
CA THR A 135 -15.66 -7.03 14.75
C THR A 135 -15.49 -7.08 13.24
N GLU A 136 -16.58 -6.88 12.51
CA GLU A 136 -16.53 -6.54 11.10
C GLU A 136 -15.67 -5.29 10.97
N ILE A 137 -14.52 -5.39 10.30
CA ILE A 137 -13.90 -4.22 9.73
C ILE A 137 -14.70 -3.87 8.48
N VAL A 138 -15.90 -3.37 8.68
CA VAL A 138 -16.56 -2.52 7.71
C VAL A 138 -15.75 -1.24 7.75
N CYS A 139 -14.92 -1.02 6.76
CA CYS A 139 -14.41 0.32 6.51
C CYS A 139 -15.62 1.20 6.20
N HIS A 140 -16.21 1.79 7.23
CA HIS A 140 -17.04 2.96 7.04
C HIS A 140 -16.13 4.01 6.43
N VAL A 141 -16.44 4.37 5.19
CA VAL A 141 -15.89 5.57 4.54
C VAL A 141 -16.49 6.77 5.27
N GLU A 142 -16.06 7.01 6.49
CA GLU A 142 -16.00 8.38 6.99
C GLU A 142 -14.87 9.03 6.21
N ASN A 143 -15.10 10.24 5.69
CA ASN A 143 -14.17 11.05 4.91
C ASN A 143 -12.75 11.08 5.50
N CYS A 144 -12.03 10.00 5.37
CA CYS A 144 -10.64 9.92 5.80
C CYS A 144 -9.78 10.36 4.62
N SER A 145 -9.34 11.63 4.65
CA SER A 145 -8.35 12.15 3.72
C SER A 145 -7.00 11.48 3.93
N TRP A 146 -6.19 11.44 2.90
CA TRP A 146 -4.78 11.11 3.01
C TRP A 146 -4.08 12.11 3.92
N ARG A 147 -3.31 11.64 4.90
CA ARG A 147 -2.52 12.50 5.78
C ARG A 147 -1.05 12.25 5.58
N VAL A 148 -0.30 13.31 5.26
CA VAL A 148 1.13 13.26 4.95
C VAL A 148 1.87 14.10 5.97
N PHE A 149 2.70 13.50 6.79
CA PHE A 149 3.56 14.17 7.74
C PHE A 149 4.98 14.19 7.20
N VAL A 150 5.60 15.34 7.20
CA VAL A 150 6.94 15.55 6.66
C VAL A 150 7.81 16.28 7.67
N ASP A 151 9.08 15.87 7.74
CA ASP A 151 10.10 16.46 8.60
C ASP A 151 11.44 16.42 7.88
N GLY A 152 12.13 17.52 7.83
CA GLY A 152 13.43 17.69 7.22
C GLY A 152 14.47 18.17 8.23
N ALA A 153 15.60 17.51 8.31
CA ALA A 153 16.68 17.89 9.21
C ALA A 153 18.02 18.04 8.49
N SER A 154 18.80 19.03 8.90
CA SER A 154 20.15 19.26 8.40
C SER A 154 21.15 19.40 9.55
N SER A 155 22.32 18.79 9.39
CA SER A 155 23.42 18.85 10.33
C SER A 155 24.76 18.99 9.60
N ALA A 156 25.85 19.19 10.36
CA ALA A 156 27.21 19.19 9.81
C ALA A 156 27.59 17.87 9.13
N MET A 157 26.93 16.75 9.50
CA MET A 157 27.19 15.43 8.95
C MET A 157 26.31 15.08 7.73
N GLY A 158 25.37 15.92 7.35
CA GLY A 158 24.46 15.74 6.22
C GLY A 158 23.04 16.17 6.53
N ALA A 159 22.20 16.07 5.52
CA ALA A 159 20.78 16.37 5.60
C ALA A 159 19.95 15.12 5.27
N GLY A 160 18.77 15.05 5.83
CA GLY A 160 17.83 13.94 5.62
C GLY A 160 16.39 14.40 5.74
N ALA A 161 15.49 13.55 5.31
CA ALA A 161 14.05 13.75 5.38
C ALA A 161 13.33 12.52 5.85
N GLY A 162 12.27 12.72 6.65
CA GLY A 162 11.32 11.71 7.11
C GLY A 162 9.94 12.02 6.58
N ILE A 163 9.22 10.98 6.19
CA ILE A 163 7.85 11.05 5.67
C ILE A 163 7.02 9.98 6.34
N VAL A 164 5.84 10.35 6.83
CA VAL A 164 4.81 9.40 7.28
C VAL A 164 3.55 9.69 6.51
N ILE A 165 3.03 8.69 5.81
CA ILE A 165 1.77 8.78 5.08
C ILE A 165 0.76 7.88 5.78
N ILE A 166 -0.41 8.44 6.09
CA ILE A 166 -1.57 7.68 6.59
C ILE A 166 -2.62 7.69 5.51
N THR A 167 -2.96 6.50 5.00
CA THR A 167 -4.00 6.37 3.98
C THR A 167 -5.40 6.54 4.56
N PRO A 168 -6.45 6.76 3.77
CA PRO A 168 -7.84 6.79 4.24
C PRO A 168 -8.23 5.56 5.07
N GLU A 169 -7.63 4.41 4.78
CA GLU A 169 -7.88 3.14 5.48
C GLU A 169 -7.07 3.02 6.79
N GLY A 170 -6.38 4.10 7.21
CA GLY A 170 -5.59 4.14 8.44
C GLY A 170 -4.22 3.46 8.36
N ILE A 171 -3.76 3.11 7.16
CA ILE A 171 -2.46 2.48 6.94
C ILE A 171 -1.36 3.52 7.10
N ARG A 172 -0.39 3.25 7.96
CA ARG A 172 0.78 4.09 8.19
C ARG A 172 1.98 3.57 7.39
N LEU A 173 2.49 4.42 6.49
CA LEU A 173 3.66 4.16 5.66
C LEU A 173 4.77 5.13 6.10
N GLU A 174 5.92 4.59 6.48
CA GLU A 174 7.07 5.39 6.93
C GLU A 174 8.19 5.29 5.90
N HIS A 175 8.80 6.42 5.60
CA HIS A 175 9.94 6.50 4.71
C HIS A 175 10.93 7.54 5.23
N SER A 176 12.21 7.20 5.22
CA SER A 176 13.29 8.13 5.53
C SER A 176 14.42 7.97 4.54
N PHE A 177 15.05 9.08 4.18
CA PHE A 177 16.17 9.08 3.25
C PHE A 177 17.17 10.19 3.57
N LYS A 178 18.42 9.96 3.18
CA LYS A 178 19.48 10.93 3.27
C LYS A 178 19.54 11.74 1.97
N LEU A 179 19.67 13.05 2.07
CA LEU A 179 19.92 13.91 0.91
C LEU A 179 21.35 13.71 0.42
N GLY A 180 21.53 13.57 -0.90
CA GLY A 180 22.83 13.38 -1.54
C GLY A 180 23.68 14.67 -1.67
N PHE A 181 23.22 15.77 -1.08
CA PHE A 181 23.85 17.10 -1.15
C PHE A 181 23.75 17.83 0.20
N LYS A 182 24.55 18.88 0.35
CA LYS A 182 24.45 19.73 1.53
C LYS A 182 23.25 20.65 1.38
N ALA A 183 22.31 20.52 2.30
CA ALA A 183 21.11 21.34 2.36
C ALA A 183 21.09 22.13 3.67
N SER A 184 20.53 23.33 3.65
CA SER A 184 20.10 24.02 4.87
C SER A 184 18.89 23.32 5.48
N ASN A 185 18.54 23.65 6.71
CA ASN A 185 17.35 23.05 7.35
C ASN A 185 16.08 23.34 6.54
N ASN A 186 15.90 24.56 6.05
CA ASN A 186 14.76 24.94 5.23
C ASN A 186 14.70 24.17 3.89
N GLU A 187 15.85 23.92 3.25
CA GLU A 187 15.93 23.11 2.04
C GLU A 187 15.56 21.65 2.34
N ALA A 188 16.03 21.08 3.45
CA ALA A 188 15.68 19.74 3.86
C ALA A 188 14.17 19.58 4.13
N GLU A 189 13.54 20.59 4.73
CA GLU A 189 12.08 20.64 4.93
C GLU A 189 11.30 20.66 3.62
N TYR A 190 11.75 21.46 2.64
CA TYR A 190 11.13 21.45 1.31
C TYR A 190 11.32 20.14 0.57
N GLU A 191 12.51 19.53 0.66
CA GLU A 191 12.77 18.21 0.08
C GLU A 191 11.87 17.13 0.70
N ALA A 192 11.66 17.19 2.03
CA ALA A 192 10.72 16.29 2.72
C ALA A 192 9.29 16.51 2.21
N LEU A 193 8.85 17.77 2.07
CA LEU A 193 7.52 18.09 1.57
C LEU A 193 7.32 17.61 0.13
N ILE A 194 8.24 17.88 -0.78
CA ILE A 194 8.15 17.45 -2.19
C ILE A 194 8.13 15.93 -2.28
N ALA A 195 9.01 15.26 -1.56
CA ALA A 195 9.06 13.81 -1.55
C ALA A 195 7.79 13.18 -0.95
N GLY A 196 7.22 13.80 0.10
CA GLY A 196 5.96 13.38 0.70
C GLY A 196 4.79 13.51 -0.27
N LEU A 197 4.63 14.67 -0.90
CA LEU A 197 3.60 14.94 -1.91
C LEU A 197 3.70 13.95 -3.08
N LYS A 198 4.90 13.80 -3.64
CA LYS A 198 5.15 12.88 -4.76
C LYS A 198 4.85 11.44 -4.38
N THR A 199 5.25 11.02 -3.17
CA THR A 199 5.01 9.66 -2.70
C THR A 199 3.50 9.40 -2.52
N ALA A 200 2.76 10.34 -1.94
CA ALA A 200 1.31 10.21 -1.76
C ALA A 200 0.59 10.19 -3.12
N PHE A 201 0.96 11.10 -4.05
CA PHE A 201 0.41 11.12 -5.40
C PHE A 201 0.64 9.81 -6.16
N ASP A 202 1.85 9.27 -6.11
CA ASP A 202 2.18 7.99 -6.75
C ASP A 202 1.45 6.80 -6.11
N LEU A 203 0.94 6.94 -4.88
CA LEU A 203 0.10 5.96 -4.19
C LEU A 203 -1.39 6.11 -4.54
N GLY A 204 -1.75 7.14 -5.32
CA GLY A 204 -3.12 7.41 -5.76
C GLY A 204 -3.86 8.43 -4.91
N ALA A 205 -3.17 9.21 -4.06
CA ALA A 205 -3.79 10.29 -3.33
C ALA A 205 -4.09 11.48 -4.28
N HIS A 206 -5.36 11.80 -4.45
CA HIS A 206 -5.81 12.98 -5.22
C HIS A 206 -6.18 14.16 -4.31
N ASP A 207 -6.52 13.86 -3.06
CA ASP A 207 -6.81 14.83 -2.02
C ASP A 207 -6.07 14.43 -0.74
N MET A 208 -5.32 15.37 -0.14
CA MET A 208 -4.47 15.05 1.01
C MET A 208 -4.28 16.25 1.93
N GLU A 209 -4.19 15.96 3.22
CA GLU A 209 -3.78 16.91 4.25
C GLU A 209 -2.28 16.73 4.54
N VAL A 210 -1.52 17.81 4.44
CA VAL A 210 -0.08 17.78 4.67
C VAL A 210 0.26 18.51 5.97
N TYR A 211 1.05 17.86 6.80
CA TYR A 211 1.49 18.36 8.11
C TYR A 211 3.01 18.51 8.12
N SER A 212 3.50 19.68 8.46
CA SER A 212 4.92 19.99 8.68
C SER A 212 5.05 20.91 9.91
N ASP A 213 6.08 20.72 10.68
CA ASP A 213 6.43 21.59 11.81
C ASP A 213 7.20 22.85 11.40
N SER A 214 7.65 22.92 10.14
CA SER A 214 8.34 24.06 9.57
C SER A 214 7.41 25.25 9.32
N ARG A 215 7.35 26.18 10.29
CA ARG A 215 6.55 27.41 10.15
C ARG A 215 6.88 28.19 8.88
N LEU A 216 8.15 28.19 8.46
CA LEU A 216 8.59 28.90 7.27
C LEU A 216 7.99 28.27 6.02
N VAL A 217 8.13 26.96 5.84
CA VAL A 217 7.59 26.23 4.69
C VAL A 217 6.08 26.39 4.63
N VAL A 218 5.38 26.12 5.73
CA VAL A 218 3.92 26.25 5.81
C VAL A 218 3.46 27.67 5.44
N SER A 219 4.11 28.71 6.01
CA SER A 219 3.73 30.10 5.73
C SER A 219 4.03 30.53 4.29
N GLN A 220 5.07 29.98 3.66
CA GLN A 220 5.39 30.26 2.26
C GLN A 220 4.41 29.54 1.31
N VAL A 221 4.05 28.32 1.57
CA VAL A 221 3.07 27.57 0.77
C VAL A 221 1.69 28.25 0.85
N HIS A 222 1.25 28.65 2.03
CA HIS A 222 0.00 29.41 2.22
C HIS A 222 0.08 30.87 1.73
N GLY A 223 1.25 31.35 1.35
CA GLY A 223 1.41 32.72 0.83
C GLY A 223 1.49 33.83 1.89
N SER A 224 1.50 33.49 3.19
CA SER A 224 1.64 34.44 4.29
C SER A 224 3.04 35.03 4.36
N PHE A 225 4.08 34.29 3.93
CA PHE A 225 5.45 34.75 3.80
C PHE A 225 5.92 34.64 2.36
N LYS A 226 6.60 35.69 1.88
CA LYS A 226 7.22 35.69 0.56
C LYS A 226 8.60 35.02 0.61
N ALA A 227 8.83 34.03 -0.26
CA ALA A 227 10.15 33.48 -0.47
C ALA A 227 11.05 34.58 -1.08
N ARG A 228 12.09 35.01 -0.35
CA ARG A 228 13.02 36.02 -0.82
C ARG A 228 14.24 35.41 -1.53
N ASP A 229 14.71 34.30 -1.03
CA ASP A 229 15.82 33.54 -1.60
C ASP A 229 15.41 32.86 -2.90
N PHE A 230 16.33 32.81 -3.88
CA PHE A 230 16.08 32.17 -5.17
C PHE A 230 15.73 30.68 -5.05
N ARG A 231 16.46 29.95 -4.21
CA ARG A 231 16.22 28.51 -4.03
C ARG A 231 14.88 28.25 -3.41
N MET A 232 14.48 29.03 -2.40
CA MET A 232 13.15 28.89 -1.78
C MET A 232 12.02 29.20 -2.77
N LYS A 233 12.23 30.09 -3.72
CA LYS A 233 11.27 30.37 -4.81
C LYS A 233 11.12 29.19 -5.74
N GLU A 234 12.21 28.53 -6.10
CA GLU A 234 12.16 27.33 -6.95
C GLU A 234 11.47 26.16 -6.23
N TYR A 235 11.79 25.91 -4.96
CA TYR A 235 11.07 24.92 -4.17
C TYR A 235 9.56 25.20 -4.09
N LEU A 236 9.20 26.45 -3.81
CA LEU A 236 7.79 26.86 -3.74
C LEU A 236 7.06 26.69 -5.08
N ARG A 237 7.77 26.86 -6.21
CA ARG A 237 7.22 26.63 -7.55
C ARG A 237 6.94 25.16 -7.82
N VAL A 238 7.73 24.26 -7.28
CA VAL A 238 7.54 22.81 -7.44
C VAL A 238 6.38 22.30 -6.59
N VAL A 239 6.13 22.92 -5.42
CA VAL A 239 5.07 22.53 -4.49
C VAL A 239 3.69 23.03 -4.94
N LYS A 240 3.62 24.14 -5.66
CA LYS A 240 2.36 24.73 -6.21
C LYS A 240 2.06 24.22 -7.61
#